data_46767c00ac4cd11c87289348c47fb978
#
_entry.id   46767c00ac4cd11c87289348c47fb978
#
_cell.length_a   1.000
_cell.length_b   1.000
_cell.length_c   1.000
_cell.angle_alpha   90.00
_cell.angle_beta   90.00
_cell.angle_gamma   90.00
#
_symmetry.space_group_name_H-M   'P 1'
#
loop_
_entity.id
_entity.type
_entity.pdbx_description
1 polymer ?
#
loop_
_entity_poly.entity_id
_entity_poly.type
_entity_poly.pdbx_seq_one_letter_code
_entity_poly.pdbx_strand_id
1 'polypeptide(L)'
;AYNIISQTSSLMKMINENESPELNQKLGEAYYMRGMMYFYLCRVFGRPYYQEPEKNLGVPIVNGMPEDMDNLDLPDRSSVKDTYEQVLSDLKKAEELMSDFKSPAYASKYAAQALLAKVYMYMSGTFENPYKEYAQLSYNYANEVIESNQFSLLSRSTFMTYNELAPDAASQTETIFAVKFIASDWDDWGSPLGSMYAEIDGQGWGEVYASAKYMDLLHETGKNTDAREAFIHPQYKKNDAGDQIPAFRFVANLYTDGKISGYV
;
A
#
# COMPACT_ATOMS: atom_id res chain seq x y z
N ALA A 1 4.00 1.00 -11.95
CA ALA A 1 5.04 1.44 -11.02
C ALA A 1 6.08 2.32 -11.71
N TYR A 2 6.75 1.87 -12.80
CA TYR A 2 7.79 2.66 -13.49
C TYR A 2 7.29 3.99 -14.07
N ASN A 3 6.03 4.08 -14.49
CA ASN A 3 5.44 5.37 -14.88
C ASN A 3 5.45 6.37 -13.71
N ILE A 4 5.09 5.94 -12.52
CA ILE A 4 5.15 6.78 -11.30
C ILE A 4 6.59 7.16 -10.97
N ILE A 5 7.53 6.20 -11.00
CA ILE A 5 8.96 6.46 -10.78
C ILE A 5 9.49 7.51 -11.74
N SER A 6 9.14 7.39 -13.01
CA SER A 6 9.57 8.33 -14.04
C SER A 6 8.99 9.74 -13.83
N GLN A 7 7.70 9.84 -13.57
CA GLN A 7 7.02 11.12 -13.31
C GLN A 7 7.56 11.80 -12.05
N THR A 8 7.71 11.06 -10.95
CA THR A 8 8.25 11.61 -9.70
C THR A 8 9.71 12.04 -9.85
N SER A 9 10.54 11.26 -10.55
CA SER A 9 11.92 11.63 -10.83
C SER A 9 12.04 12.88 -11.72
N SER A 10 11.12 13.04 -12.68
CA SER A 10 11.05 14.26 -13.50
C SER A 10 10.64 15.48 -12.66
N LEU A 11 9.65 15.31 -11.78
CA LEU A 11 9.24 16.38 -10.85
C LEU A 11 10.39 16.82 -9.93
N MET A 12 11.17 15.86 -9.42
CA MET A 12 12.34 16.14 -8.57
C MET A 12 13.40 16.99 -9.26
N LYS A 13 13.55 16.87 -10.57
CA LYS A 13 14.48 17.70 -11.36
C LYS A 13 13.99 19.14 -11.53
N MET A 14 12.70 19.39 -11.33
CA MET A 14 12.07 20.72 -11.53
C MET A 14 11.98 21.55 -10.25
N ILE A 15 12.13 20.94 -9.09
CA ILE A 15 12.00 21.60 -7.79
C ILE A 15 13.39 21.70 -7.15
N ASN A 16 13.76 22.92 -6.78
CA ASN A 16 14.98 23.14 -5.98
C ASN A 16 14.66 22.95 -4.51
N GLU A 17 15.44 22.12 -3.83
CA GLU A 17 15.33 21.92 -2.39
C GLU A 17 15.53 23.25 -1.64
N ASN A 18 14.74 23.45 -0.60
CA ASN A 18 14.75 24.66 0.25
C ASN A 18 14.30 25.96 -0.44
N GLU A 19 13.67 25.88 -1.59
CA GLU A 19 13.08 27.05 -2.25
C GLU A 19 11.86 27.58 -1.47
N SER A 20 11.00 26.69 -0.99
CA SER A 20 9.93 27.00 -0.04
C SER A 20 9.47 25.76 0.73
N PRO A 21 8.83 25.92 1.92
CA PRO A 21 8.26 24.79 2.66
C PRO A 21 7.24 24.00 1.84
N GLU A 22 6.43 24.67 1.04
CA GLU A 22 5.42 24.03 0.19
C GLU A 22 6.07 23.18 -0.91
N LEU A 23 7.14 23.67 -1.53
CA LEU A 23 7.88 22.93 -2.55
C LEU A 23 8.65 21.76 -1.92
N ASN A 24 9.21 21.94 -0.72
CA ASN A 24 9.81 20.83 0.03
C ASN A 24 8.79 19.74 0.35
N GLN A 25 7.56 20.10 0.74
CA GLN A 25 6.49 19.10 0.95
C GLN A 25 6.21 18.31 -0.32
N LYS A 26 6.03 18.96 -1.47
CA LYS A 26 5.80 18.31 -2.77
C LYS A 26 6.98 17.43 -3.20
N LEU A 27 8.19 17.90 -2.97
CA LEU A 27 9.41 17.14 -3.24
C LEU A 27 9.50 15.90 -2.36
N GLY A 28 9.17 16.03 -1.07
CA GLY A 28 9.09 14.90 -0.13
C GLY A 28 8.04 13.88 -0.52
N GLU A 29 6.87 14.31 -0.97
CA GLU A 29 5.82 13.42 -1.50
C GLU A 29 6.31 12.66 -2.74
N ALA A 30 7.06 13.31 -3.63
CA ALA A 30 7.65 12.65 -4.80
C ALA A 30 8.68 11.58 -4.40
N TYR A 31 9.56 11.89 -3.44
CA TYR A 31 10.50 10.91 -2.87
C TYR A 31 9.78 9.74 -2.21
N TYR A 32 8.73 10.00 -1.42
CA TYR A 32 7.92 8.96 -0.81
C TYR A 32 7.33 7.99 -1.85
N MET A 33 6.70 8.53 -2.88
CA MET A 33 6.08 7.74 -3.94
C MET A 33 7.10 6.91 -4.72
N ARG A 34 8.27 7.49 -5.03
CA ARG A 34 9.33 6.75 -5.73
C ARG A 34 9.89 5.62 -4.87
N GLY A 35 10.22 5.89 -3.63
CA GLY A 35 10.71 4.88 -2.68
C GLY A 35 9.69 3.75 -2.48
N MET A 36 8.41 4.08 -2.33
CA MET A 36 7.34 3.10 -2.22
C MET A 36 7.25 2.22 -3.46
N MET A 37 7.33 2.79 -4.66
CA MET A 37 7.27 2.00 -5.90
C MET A 37 8.46 1.06 -6.05
N TYR A 38 9.68 1.50 -5.74
CA TYR A 38 10.86 0.63 -5.76
C TYR A 38 10.75 -0.50 -4.73
N PHE A 39 10.25 -0.21 -3.54
CA PHE A 39 10.03 -1.23 -2.52
C PHE A 39 9.06 -2.32 -2.99
N TYR A 40 7.92 -1.93 -3.55
CA TYR A 40 6.94 -2.90 -4.06
C TYR A 40 7.48 -3.68 -5.26
N LEU A 41 8.16 -3.04 -6.20
CA LEU A 41 8.78 -3.71 -7.35
C LEU A 41 9.81 -4.75 -6.88
N CYS A 42 10.69 -4.37 -5.95
CA CYS A 42 11.70 -5.29 -5.45
C CYS A 42 11.10 -6.50 -4.71
N ARG A 43 9.99 -6.30 -3.98
CA ARG A 43 9.27 -7.40 -3.33
C ARG A 43 8.63 -8.39 -4.30
N VAL A 44 8.21 -7.91 -5.47
CA VAL A 44 7.58 -8.76 -6.50
C VAL A 44 8.60 -9.47 -7.36
N PHE A 45 9.68 -8.77 -7.74
CA PHE A 45 10.63 -9.26 -8.75
C PHE A 45 11.99 -9.65 -8.18
N GLY A 46 12.34 -9.22 -6.97
CA GLY A 46 13.58 -9.56 -6.28
C GLY A 46 13.42 -10.74 -5.31
N ARG A 47 14.54 -11.23 -4.80
CA ARG A 47 14.56 -12.17 -3.67
C ARG A 47 14.40 -11.41 -2.35
N PRO A 48 13.94 -12.06 -1.27
CA PRO A 48 13.97 -11.47 0.06
C PRO A 48 15.36 -10.94 0.42
N TYR A 49 15.40 -9.78 1.10
CA TYR A 49 16.66 -9.11 1.43
C TYR A 49 17.67 -9.98 2.19
N TYR A 50 17.21 -10.88 3.05
CA TYR A 50 18.08 -11.80 3.81
C TYR A 50 18.70 -12.93 2.97
N GLN A 51 18.36 -13.03 1.69
CA GLN A 51 18.91 -14.03 0.77
C GLN A 51 19.95 -13.38 -0.15
N GLU A 52 21.19 -13.23 0.34
CA GLU A 52 22.32 -12.70 -0.43
C GLU A 52 21.97 -11.45 -1.28
N PRO A 53 21.56 -10.33 -0.65
CA PRO A 53 21.02 -9.17 -1.37
C PRO A 53 22.02 -8.53 -2.35
N GLU A 54 23.30 -8.73 -2.14
CA GLU A 54 24.38 -8.24 -3.04
C GLU A 54 24.48 -9.04 -4.33
N LYS A 55 24.09 -10.32 -4.32
CA LYS A 55 24.18 -11.22 -5.48
C LYS A 55 22.88 -11.34 -6.24
N ASN A 56 21.76 -11.29 -5.54
CA ASN A 56 20.45 -11.44 -6.16
C ASN A 56 20.01 -10.14 -6.82
N LEU A 57 19.39 -10.28 -8.01
CA LEU A 57 18.90 -9.15 -8.78
C LEU A 57 17.62 -8.57 -8.16
N GLY A 58 17.65 -7.27 -7.95
CA GLY A 58 16.51 -6.41 -7.64
C GLY A 58 15.79 -5.94 -8.91
N VAL A 59 15.71 -4.63 -9.10
CA VAL A 59 15.04 -4.00 -10.24
C VAL A 59 15.89 -2.90 -10.86
N PRO A 60 15.66 -2.51 -12.13
CA PRO A 60 16.34 -1.36 -12.73
C PRO A 60 16.08 -0.07 -11.95
N ILE A 61 17.12 0.68 -11.64
CA ILE A 61 17.00 2.01 -11.02
C ILE A 61 17.10 3.05 -12.15
N VAL A 62 16.06 3.86 -12.30
CA VAL A 62 15.94 4.87 -13.37
C VAL A 62 15.80 6.28 -12.79
N ASN A 63 16.39 7.27 -13.43
CA ASN A 63 16.44 8.66 -12.97
C ASN A 63 15.54 9.61 -13.79
N GLY A 64 14.33 9.20 -14.08
CA GLY A 64 13.36 9.99 -14.83
C GLY A 64 13.11 9.47 -16.24
N MET A 65 12.45 10.28 -17.05
CA MET A 65 12.25 9.96 -18.47
C MET A 65 13.57 10.13 -19.23
N PRO A 66 13.85 9.28 -20.21
CA PRO A 66 14.97 9.48 -21.11
C PRO A 66 14.87 10.84 -21.82
N GLU A 67 15.97 11.55 -21.92
CA GLU A 67 16.03 12.83 -22.64
C GLU A 67 16.10 12.62 -24.15
N ASP A 68 16.66 11.49 -24.56
CA ASP A 68 16.79 11.06 -25.97
C ASP A 68 16.06 9.73 -26.17
N MET A 69 14.96 9.76 -26.90
CA MET A 69 14.18 8.57 -27.22
C MET A 69 14.81 7.69 -28.30
N ASP A 70 15.76 8.22 -29.06
CA ASP A 70 16.47 7.49 -30.11
C ASP A 70 17.68 6.71 -29.53
N ASN A 71 18.19 7.16 -28.37
CA ASN A 71 19.30 6.54 -27.64
C ASN A 71 18.89 6.21 -26.20
N LEU A 72 17.99 5.26 -26.05
CA LEU A 72 17.53 4.82 -24.74
C LEU A 72 18.64 4.09 -23.98
N ASP A 73 19.12 4.68 -22.90
CA ASP A 73 19.90 3.97 -21.89
C ASP A 73 18.92 3.22 -20.98
N LEU A 74 18.79 1.93 -21.21
CA LEU A 74 17.95 1.04 -20.41
C LEU A 74 18.85 0.34 -19.38
N PRO A 75 18.85 0.78 -18.11
CA PRO A 75 19.73 0.20 -17.12
C PRO A 75 19.37 -1.26 -16.86
N ASP A 76 20.38 -2.08 -16.64
CA ASP A 76 20.23 -3.44 -16.16
C ASP A 76 19.56 -3.46 -14.76
N ARG A 77 19.12 -4.64 -14.35
CA ARG A 77 18.62 -4.84 -12.98
C ARG A 77 19.76 -4.63 -11.98
N SER A 78 19.55 -3.73 -11.05
CA SER A 78 20.43 -3.55 -9.89
C SER A 78 20.33 -4.73 -8.94
N SER A 79 21.23 -4.83 -7.96
CA SER A 79 21.09 -5.82 -6.90
C SER A 79 19.87 -5.52 -5.99
N VAL A 80 19.42 -6.51 -5.23
CA VAL A 80 18.42 -6.30 -4.16
C VAL A 80 18.94 -5.26 -3.18
N LYS A 81 20.22 -5.33 -2.80
CA LYS A 81 20.86 -4.36 -1.90
C LYS A 81 20.75 -2.95 -2.44
N ASP A 82 21.21 -2.70 -3.66
CA ASP A 82 21.19 -1.35 -4.25
C ASP A 82 19.75 -0.82 -4.38
N THR A 83 18.79 -1.71 -4.71
CA THR A 83 17.38 -1.33 -4.78
C THR A 83 16.85 -0.90 -3.40
N TYR A 84 17.18 -1.63 -2.33
CA TYR A 84 16.79 -1.24 -0.96
C TYR A 84 17.52 0.02 -0.48
N GLU A 85 18.78 0.22 -0.86
CA GLU A 85 19.52 1.47 -0.58
C GLU A 85 18.84 2.67 -1.25
N GLN A 86 18.37 2.53 -2.49
CA GLN A 86 17.58 3.56 -3.17
C GLN A 86 16.26 3.83 -2.42
N VAL A 87 15.54 2.77 -2.01
CA VAL A 87 14.31 2.90 -1.21
C VAL A 87 14.56 3.67 0.07
N LEU A 88 15.58 3.29 0.84
CA LEU A 88 15.91 3.93 2.11
C LEU A 88 16.34 5.38 1.91
N SER A 89 17.13 5.68 0.88
CA SER A 89 17.53 7.03 0.53
C SER A 89 16.33 7.92 0.24
N ASP A 90 15.41 7.45 -0.60
CA ASP A 90 14.20 8.17 -0.96
C ASP A 90 13.30 8.42 0.26
N LEU A 91 13.05 7.39 1.07
CA LEU A 91 12.14 7.52 2.22
C LEU A 91 12.70 8.39 3.33
N LYS A 92 14.02 8.36 3.58
CA LYS A 92 14.67 9.25 4.55
C LYS A 92 14.63 10.71 4.06
N LYS A 93 14.82 10.91 2.75
CA LYS A 93 14.69 12.25 2.18
C LYS A 93 13.25 12.75 2.22
N ALA A 94 12.29 11.87 1.99
CA ALA A 94 10.87 12.20 2.17
C ALA A 94 10.56 12.62 3.62
N GLU A 95 11.05 11.86 4.60
CA GLU A 95 10.88 12.18 6.03
C GLU A 95 11.46 13.55 6.38
N GLU A 96 12.66 13.87 5.87
CA GLU A 96 13.35 15.15 6.11
C GLU A 96 12.57 16.35 5.55
N LEU A 97 12.02 16.20 4.35
CA LEU A 97 11.41 17.30 3.61
C LEU A 97 9.94 17.56 3.98
N MET A 98 9.22 16.54 4.45
CA MET A 98 7.81 16.67 4.78
C MET A 98 7.61 17.04 6.25
N SER A 99 6.83 18.09 6.51
CA SER A 99 6.50 18.55 7.86
C SER A 99 5.03 18.38 8.21
N ASP A 100 4.15 18.39 7.22
CA ASP A 100 2.71 18.50 7.44
C ASP A 100 2.00 17.15 7.30
N PHE A 101 0.98 16.97 8.14
CA PHE A 101 -0.04 15.94 7.96
C PHE A 101 -1.35 16.61 7.54
N LYS A 102 -1.64 16.54 6.26
CA LYS A 102 -2.87 17.11 5.69
C LYS A 102 -4.05 16.16 5.81
N SER A 103 -3.88 14.95 5.33
CA SER A 103 -4.82 13.84 5.45
C SER A 103 -4.15 12.54 4.98
N PRO A 104 -4.71 11.37 5.27
CA PRO A 104 -4.18 10.08 4.79
C PRO A 104 -4.08 9.95 3.26
N ALA A 105 -4.80 10.78 2.50
CA ALA A 105 -4.74 10.78 1.03
C ALA A 105 -3.47 11.45 0.46
N TYR A 106 -2.63 12.04 1.32
CA TYR A 106 -1.36 12.68 0.95
C TYR A 106 -0.22 12.04 1.74
N ALA A 107 0.94 11.91 1.11
CA ALA A 107 2.11 11.47 1.84
C ALA A 107 2.50 12.50 2.92
N SER A 108 3.06 12.01 4.00
CA SER A 108 3.47 12.82 5.16
C SER A 108 4.73 12.24 5.77
N LYS A 109 5.37 12.99 6.65
CA LYS A 109 6.47 12.50 7.48
C LYS A 109 6.14 11.16 8.14
N TYR A 110 4.94 11.02 8.69
CA TYR A 110 4.51 9.80 9.36
C TYR A 110 4.31 8.63 8.38
N ALA A 111 3.86 8.91 7.16
CA ALA A 111 3.77 7.89 6.12
C ALA A 111 5.17 7.38 5.73
N ALA A 112 6.16 8.28 5.62
CA ALA A 112 7.55 7.90 5.37
C ALA A 112 8.12 7.07 6.52
N GLN A 113 7.92 7.47 7.77
CA GLN A 113 8.35 6.72 8.96
C GLN A 113 7.69 5.33 9.04
N ALA A 114 6.39 5.24 8.81
CA ALA A 114 5.67 3.96 8.80
C ALA A 114 6.19 3.02 7.69
N LEU A 115 6.49 3.57 6.52
CA LEU A 115 7.06 2.78 5.42
C LEU A 115 8.51 2.40 5.69
N LEU A 116 9.34 3.28 6.29
CA LEU A 116 10.68 2.94 6.75
C LEU A 116 10.66 1.80 7.78
N ALA A 117 9.74 1.86 8.76
CA ALA A 117 9.55 0.75 9.70
C ALA A 117 9.29 -0.56 8.97
N LYS A 118 8.40 -0.55 7.98
CA LYS A 118 8.08 -1.72 7.17
C LYS A 118 9.28 -2.21 6.34
N VAL A 119 10.01 -1.31 5.69
CA VAL A 119 11.21 -1.66 4.90
C VAL A 119 12.25 -2.33 5.79
N TYR A 120 12.57 -1.74 6.93
CA TYR A 120 13.54 -2.33 7.88
C TYR A 120 13.05 -3.66 8.45
N MET A 121 11.75 -3.84 8.67
CA MET A 121 11.19 -5.13 9.06
C MET A 121 11.46 -6.21 7.99
N TYR A 122 11.30 -5.88 6.70
CA TYR A 122 11.63 -6.80 5.61
C TYR A 122 13.13 -7.09 5.48
N MET A 123 13.97 -6.19 5.97
CA MET A 123 15.43 -6.38 6.02
C MET A 123 15.89 -7.17 7.25
N SER A 124 15.05 -7.32 8.28
CA SER A 124 15.45 -7.83 9.58
C SER A 124 15.75 -9.33 9.65
N GLY A 125 15.68 -10.04 8.53
CA GLY A 125 16.06 -11.46 8.46
C GLY A 125 14.92 -12.41 8.78
N THR A 126 15.26 -13.55 9.35
CA THR A 126 14.31 -14.56 9.80
C THR A 126 14.43 -14.76 11.32
N PHE A 127 13.50 -15.54 11.90
CA PHE A 127 13.55 -15.87 13.32
C PHE A 127 14.85 -16.62 13.69
N GLU A 128 15.32 -17.51 12.81
CA GLU A 128 16.55 -18.29 13.01
C GLU A 128 17.83 -17.45 12.80
N ASN A 129 17.76 -16.48 11.89
CA ASN A 129 18.89 -15.63 11.48
C ASN A 129 18.47 -14.15 11.46
N PRO A 130 18.27 -13.53 12.63
CA PRO A 130 17.81 -12.15 12.71
C PRO A 130 18.95 -11.15 12.47
N TYR A 131 18.68 -10.12 11.66
CA TYR A 131 19.50 -8.91 11.60
C TYR A 131 18.98 -7.89 12.62
N LYS A 132 19.45 -8.01 13.86
CA LYS A 132 18.94 -7.24 15.02
C LYS A 132 18.98 -5.73 14.82
N GLU A 133 19.96 -5.22 14.09
CA GLU A 133 20.08 -3.80 13.79
C GLU A 133 18.86 -3.30 12.98
N TYR A 134 18.48 -4.01 11.93
CA TYR A 134 17.32 -3.64 11.14
C TYR A 134 16.01 -3.82 11.93
N ALA A 135 15.91 -4.84 12.75
CA ALA A 135 14.76 -5.01 13.64
C ALA A 135 14.63 -3.84 14.62
N GLN A 136 15.75 -3.34 15.17
CA GLN A 136 15.75 -2.17 16.06
C GLN A 136 15.36 -0.89 15.31
N LEU A 137 15.86 -0.69 14.09
CA LEU A 137 15.47 0.46 13.26
C LEU A 137 13.98 0.42 12.92
N SER A 138 13.46 -0.76 12.57
CA SER A 138 12.02 -0.96 12.34
C SER A 138 11.20 -0.56 13.58
N TYR A 139 11.61 -1.04 14.76
CA TYR A 139 10.96 -0.68 16.03
C TYR A 139 10.99 0.83 16.29
N ASN A 140 12.15 1.47 16.10
CA ASN A 140 12.30 2.89 16.36
C ASN A 140 11.36 3.72 15.49
N TYR A 141 11.35 3.49 14.17
CA TYR A 141 10.47 4.21 13.26
C TYR A 141 8.98 3.96 13.54
N ALA A 142 8.60 2.72 13.88
CA ALA A 142 7.22 2.42 14.27
C ALA A 142 6.84 3.18 15.54
N ASN A 143 7.75 3.23 16.53
CA ASN A 143 7.52 3.90 17.79
C ASN A 143 7.40 5.42 17.63
N GLU A 144 8.19 6.04 16.73
CA GLU A 144 8.06 7.47 16.41
C GLU A 144 6.65 7.82 15.91
N VAL A 145 6.06 6.97 15.06
CA VAL A 145 4.67 7.17 14.59
C VAL A 145 3.68 7.03 15.74
N ILE A 146 3.84 6.02 16.61
CA ILE A 146 2.97 5.80 17.77
C ILE A 146 3.06 6.97 18.75
N GLU A 147 4.27 7.39 19.11
CA GLU A 147 4.51 8.49 20.06
C GLU A 147 4.10 9.86 19.53
N SER A 148 3.94 10.00 18.21
CA SER A 148 3.43 11.24 17.61
C SER A 148 2.03 11.60 18.08
N ASN A 149 1.24 10.61 18.54
CA ASN A 149 -0.17 10.74 18.91
C ASN A 149 -1.06 11.31 17.78
N GLN A 150 -0.58 11.27 16.54
CA GLN A 150 -1.33 11.72 15.36
C GLN A 150 -2.42 10.71 14.96
N PHE A 151 -2.21 9.45 15.30
CA PHE A 151 -3.08 8.33 14.93
C PHE A 151 -3.55 7.58 16.17
N SER A 152 -4.71 6.95 16.07
CA SER A 152 -5.24 6.09 17.11
C SER A 152 -6.00 4.92 16.51
N LEU A 153 -5.94 3.78 17.18
CA LEU A 153 -6.68 2.59 16.76
C LEU A 153 -8.19 2.85 16.78
N LEU A 154 -8.88 2.33 15.79
CA LEU A 154 -10.34 2.41 15.72
C LEU A 154 -10.99 1.54 16.81
N SER A 155 -12.16 1.98 17.28
CA SER A 155 -13.00 1.10 18.07
C SER A 155 -13.46 -0.10 17.24
N ARG A 156 -13.80 -1.22 17.89
CA ARG A 156 -14.32 -2.40 17.18
C ARG A 156 -15.52 -2.06 16.27
N SER A 157 -16.44 -1.23 16.73
CA SER A 157 -17.62 -0.86 15.96
C SER A 157 -17.25 -0.04 14.72
N THR A 158 -16.32 0.91 14.83
CA THR A 158 -15.85 1.71 13.70
C THR A 158 -15.03 0.86 12.73
N PHE A 159 -14.21 -0.06 13.26
CA PHE A 159 -13.43 -0.99 12.42
C PHE A 159 -14.32 -1.88 11.55
N MET A 160 -15.46 -2.34 12.06
CA MET A 160 -16.40 -3.18 11.29
C MET A 160 -17.01 -2.45 10.08
N THR A 161 -17.04 -1.13 10.10
CA THR A 161 -17.50 -0.28 8.99
C THR A 161 -16.37 0.45 8.29
N TYR A 162 -15.13 -0.03 8.46
CA TYR A 162 -13.92 0.62 7.95
C TYR A 162 -14.01 0.95 6.45
N ASN A 163 -14.51 0.01 5.65
CA ASN A 163 -14.62 0.17 4.20
C ASN A 163 -15.77 1.10 3.75
N GLU A 164 -16.63 1.52 4.67
CA GLU A 164 -17.76 2.43 4.38
C GLU A 164 -17.34 3.90 4.42
N LEU A 165 -16.18 4.18 4.98
CA LEU A 165 -15.68 5.53 5.17
C LEU A 165 -14.55 5.85 4.22
N ALA A 166 -14.54 7.07 3.69
CA ALA A 166 -13.37 7.56 2.97
C ALA A 166 -12.14 7.56 3.89
N PRO A 167 -10.93 7.23 3.38
CA PRO A 167 -9.73 7.16 4.22
C PRO A 167 -9.36 8.50 4.86
N ASP A 168 -9.80 9.60 4.30
CA ASP A 168 -9.62 10.96 4.81
C ASP A 168 -10.81 11.48 5.66
N ALA A 169 -11.78 10.62 5.99
CA ALA A 169 -12.83 10.96 6.93
C ALA A 169 -12.24 11.19 8.34
N ALA A 170 -12.79 12.15 9.08
CA ALA A 170 -12.32 12.49 10.43
C ALA A 170 -12.39 11.33 11.42
N SER A 171 -13.26 10.35 11.17
CA SER A 171 -13.41 9.12 11.97
C SER A 171 -12.38 8.03 11.64
N GLN A 172 -11.63 8.18 10.54
CA GLN A 172 -10.57 7.25 10.12
C GLN A 172 -9.22 7.58 10.77
N THR A 173 -9.19 7.52 12.09
CA THR A 173 -8.02 7.92 12.89
C THR A 173 -6.84 6.94 12.82
N GLU A 174 -7.04 5.74 12.27
CA GLU A 174 -6.01 4.70 12.17
C GLU A 174 -5.22 4.78 10.86
N THR A 175 -5.78 5.40 9.82
CA THR A 175 -5.19 5.42 8.49
C THR A 175 -4.03 6.43 8.40
N ILE A 176 -2.82 5.94 8.17
CA ILE A 176 -1.61 6.77 8.03
C ILE A 176 -1.47 7.27 6.59
N PHE A 177 -1.64 6.38 5.62
CA PHE A 177 -1.61 6.69 4.18
C PHE A 177 -2.50 5.72 3.42
N ALA A 178 -3.29 6.22 2.51
CA ALA A 178 -4.14 5.42 1.63
C ALA A 178 -4.26 6.06 0.24
N VAL A 179 -4.27 5.22 -0.78
CA VAL A 179 -4.62 5.64 -2.14
C VAL A 179 -6.14 5.79 -2.21
N LYS A 180 -6.61 7.03 -2.40
CA LYS A 180 -8.03 7.34 -2.47
C LYS A 180 -8.51 7.21 -3.90
N PHE A 181 -9.54 6.38 -4.10
CA PHE A 181 -10.28 6.29 -5.35
C PHE A 181 -11.60 7.05 -5.22
N ILE A 182 -11.92 7.86 -6.22
CA ILE A 182 -13.20 8.58 -6.30
C ILE A 182 -13.98 8.14 -7.54
N ALA A 183 -15.25 8.49 -7.60
CA ALA A 183 -16.12 8.05 -8.70
C ALA A 183 -15.63 8.44 -10.10
N SER A 184 -14.89 9.57 -10.22
CA SER A 184 -14.27 9.99 -11.48
C SER A 184 -13.07 9.14 -11.91
N ASP A 185 -12.49 8.35 -11.01
CA ASP A 185 -11.38 7.44 -11.30
C ASP A 185 -11.87 6.10 -11.85
N TRP A 186 -13.19 5.97 -11.97
CA TRP A 186 -13.83 4.80 -12.56
C TRP A 186 -13.63 4.80 -14.08
N ASP A 187 -12.94 3.81 -14.55
CA ASP A 187 -12.79 3.49 -15.95
C ASP A 187 -13.34 2.06 -16.15
N ASP A 188 -14.25 1.89 -17.08
CA ASP A 188 -15.23 0.78 -17.22
C ASP A 188 -14.68 -0.65 -17.10
N TRP A 189 -13.38 -0.89 -17.16
CA TRP A 189 -12.81 -2.25 -17.24
C TRP A 189 -11.66 -2.53 -16.28
N GLY A 190 -11.06 -1.53 -15.68
CA GLY A 190 -9.84 -1.71 -14.89
C GLY A 190 -9.98 -1.35 -13.43
N SER A 191 -11.10 -1.00 -13.11
CA SER A 191 -11.44 -0.23 -11.96
C SER A 191 -11.26 -0.76 -10.60
N PRO A 192 -11.92 -0.33 -9.58
CA PRO A 192 -11.36 -0.36 -8.25
C PRO A 192 -11.04 -1.78 -7.82
N LEU A 193 -10.01 -1.93 -7.03
CA LEU A 193 -9.55 -3.20 -6.47
C LEU A 193 -10.72 -4.05 -5.91
N GLY A 194 -11.76 -3.39 -5.39
CA GLY A 194 -12.99 -4.03 -4.92
C GLY A 194 -13.69 -4.88 -5.98
N SER A 195 -13.61 -4.53 -7.26
CA SER A 195 -14.24 -5.30 -8.33
C SER A 195 -13.69 -6.71 -8.48
N MET A 196 -12.45 -6.95 -8.08
CA MET A 196 -11.84 -8.29 -8.09
C MET A 196 -12.39 -9.19 -6.97
N TYR A 197 -12.83 -8.58 -5.87
CA TYR A 197 -13.24 -9.29 -4.65
C TYR A 197 -14.74 -9.56 -4.56
N ALA A 198 -15.56 -8.85 -5.32
CA ALA A 198 -17.01 -9.05 -5.25
C ALA A 198 -17.69 -8.83 -6.60
N GLU A 199 -18.80 -9.49 -6.80
CA GLU A 199 -19.76 -9.26 -7.86
C GLU A 199 -21.11 -8.89 -7.21
N ILE A 200 -21.62 -7.69 -7.49
CA ILE A 200 -22.92 -7.25 -7.00
C ILE A 200 -23.73 -6.72 -8.20
N ASP A 201 -24.91 -7.29 -8.42
CA ASP A 201 -25.83 -6.91 -9.49
C ASP A 201 -25.19 -6.85 -10.90
N GLY A 202 -24.27 -7.78 -11.17
CA GLY A 202 -23.55 -7.88 -12.45
C GLY A 202 -22.37 -6.92 -12.57
N GLN A 203 -22.02 -6.19 -11.51
CA GLN A 203 -20.83 -5.35 -11.44
C GLN A 203 -19.74 -6.04 -10.61
N GLY A 204 -18.50 -5.93 -11.09
CA GLY A 204 -17.36 -6.61 -10.47
C GLY A 204 -17.15 -8.03 -11.01
N TRP A 205 -15.98 -8.58 -10.76
CA TRP A 205 -15.55 -9.89 -11.30
C TRP A 205 -15.66 -11.00 -10.27
N GLY A 206 -15.57 -10.68 -8.98
CA GLY A 206 -15.71 -11.64 -7.89
C GLY A 206 -14.78 -12.84 -8.01
N GLU A 207 -13.53 -12.65 -8.43
CA GLU A 207 -12.57 -13.73 -8.71
C GLU A 207 -11.74 -14.14 -7.50
N VAL A 208 -11.70 -13.30 -6.45
CA VAL A 208 -10.90 -13.55 -5.26
C VAL A 208 -11.82 -13.87 -4.08
N TYR A 209 -11.57 -15.03 -3.45
CA TYR A 209 -12.41 -15.57 -2.38
C TYR A 209 -11.62 -15.82 -1.10
N ALA A 210 -12.29 -15.71 0.05
CA ALA A 210 -11.75 -16.23 1.29
C ALA A 210 -11.61 -17.75 1.23
N SER A 211 -10.43 -18.27 1.58
CA SER A 211 -10.20 -19.70 1.63
C SER A 211 -10.91 -20.34 2.84
N ALA A 212 -11.23 -21.64 2.73
CA ALA A 212 -11.79 -22.39 3.87
C ALA A 212 -10.87 -22.29 5.10
N LYS A 213 -9.55 -22.44 4.91
CA LYS A 213 -8.57 -22.28 6.00
C LYS A 213 -8.63 -20.91 6.68
N TYR A 214 -8.85 -19.85 5.91
CA TYR A 214 -8.98 -18.51 6.48
C TYR A 214 -10.28 -18.38 7.29
N MET A 215 -11.38 -18.94 6.80
CA MET A 215 -12.66 -18.97 7.52
C MET A 215 -12.55 -19.79 8.82
N ASP A 216 -11.88 -20.94 8.78
CA ASP A 216 -11.62 -21.75 9.98
C ASP A 216 -10.84 -20.96 11.04
N LEU A 217 -9.78 -20.24 10.61
CA LEU A 217 -8.99 -19.38 11.51
C LEU A 217 -9.82 -18.25 12.14
N LEU A 218 -10.71 -17.62 11.37
CA LEU A 218 -11.63 -16.61 11.91
C LEU A 218 -12.59 -17.19 12.96
N HIS A 219 -12.94 -18.47 12.83
CA HIS A 219 -13.86 -19.15 13.72
C HIS A 219 -13.19 -19.82 14.93
N GLU A 220 -11.85 -19.84 15.03
CA GLU A 220 -11.14 -20.47 16.15
C GLU A 220 -11.54 -19.93 17.52
N THR A 221 -11.86 -18.62 17.60
CA THR A 221 -12.31 -17.97 18.82
C THR A 221 -13.83 -18.01 19.03
N GLY A 222 -14.55 -18.65 18.12
CA GLY A 222 -16.01 -18.70 18.07
C GLY A 222 -16.58 -17.91 16.90
N LYS A 223 -17.60 -18.45 16.24
CA LYS A 223 -18.28 -17.79 15.12
C LYS A 223 -18.82 -16.42 15.54
N ASN A 224 -18.69 -15.41 14.68
CA ASN A 224 -19.08 -14.01 14.89
C ASN A 224 -18.33 -13.29 16.01
N THR A 225 -17.20 -13.81 16.51
CA THR A 225 -16.39 -13.15 17.54
C THR A 225 -15.26 -12.31 16.97
N ASP A 226 -14.70 -12.70 15.82
CA ASP A 226 -13.68 -11.93 15.14
C ASP A 226 -14.29 -10.82 14.28
N ALA A 227 -13.88 -9.56 14.51
CA ALA A 227 -14.41 -8.41 13.79
C ALA A 227 -14.16 -8.47 12.26
N ARG A 228 -13.11 -9.16 11.85
CA ARG A 228 -12.76 -9.32 10.42
C ARG A 228 -13.79 -10.16 9.66
N GLU A 229 -14.57 -10.97 10.35
CA GLU A 229 -15.65 -11.76 9.76
C GLU A 229 -16.72 -10.86 9.12
N ALA A 230 -16.89 -9.63 9.61
CA ALA A 230 -17.81 -8.64 9.05
C ALA A 230 -17.47 -8.22 7.60
N PHE A 231 -16.20 -8.41 7.16
CA PHE A 231 -15.77 -8.07 5.81
C PHE A 231 -15.97 -9.20 4.79
N ILE A 232 -16.53 -10.33 5.22
CA ILE A 232 -16.65 -11.52 4.37
C ILE A 232 -18.13 -11.89 4.26
N HIS A 233 -18.63 -11.89 3.04
CA HIS A 233 -20.02 -12.17 2.72
C HIS A 233 -20.16 -13.36 1.78
N PRO A 234 -21.24 -14.16 1.95
CA PRO A 234 -21.58 -15.19 0.97
C PRO A 234 -21.97 -14.55 -0.35
N GLN A 235 -21.48 -15.12 -1.44
CA GLN A 235 -21.88 -14.72 -2.79
C GLN A 235 -23.13 -15.48 -3.21
N TYR A 236 -24.00 -14.81 -3.94
CA TYR A 236 -25.19 -15.35 -4.53
C TYR A 236 -25.12 -15.22 -6.05
N LYS A 237 -25.65 -16.19 -6.75
CA LYS A 237 -25.90 -16.15 -8.19
C LYS A 237 -27.38 -16.33 -8.47
N LYS A 238 -27.86 -15.81 -9.59
CA LYS A 238 -29.22 -16.07 -10.06
C LYS A 238 -29.27 -17.43 -10.75
N ASN A 239 -30.29 -18.23 -10.45
CA ASN A 239 -30.62 -19.43 -11.20
C ASN A 239 -31.41 -19.06 -12.48
N ASP A 240 -31.75 -20.07 -13.32
CA ASP A 240 -32.50 -19.85 -14.54
C ASP A 240 -33.93 -19.29 -14.31
N ALA A 241 -34.48 -19.43 -13.10
CA ALA A 241 -35.75 -18.88 -12.68
C ALA A 241 -35.63 -17.43 -12.14
N GLY A 242 -34.40 -16.90 -12.01
CA GLY A 242 -34.12 -15.56 -11.48
C GLY A 242 -33.97 -15.50 -9.95
N ASP A 243 -34.07 -16.64 -9.25
CA ASP A 243 -33.91 -16.70 -7.79
C ASP A 243 -32.44 -16.59 -7.40
N GLN A 244 -32.15 -15.91 -6.29
CA GLN A 244 -30.82 -15.87 -5.72
C GLN A 244 -30.51 -17.19 -5.01
N ILE A 245 -29.49 -17.89 -5.48
CA ILE A 245 -28.99 -19.12 -4.84
C ILE A 245 -27.54 -18.92 -4.38
N PRO A 246 -27.13 -19.53 -3.26
CA PRO A 246 -25.76 -19.44 -2.79
C PRO A 246 -24.78 -19.91 -3.84
N ALA A 247 -23.75 -19.13 -4.11
CA ALA A 247 -22.66 -19.51 -5.02
C ALA A 247 -21.57 -20.35 -4.32
N PHE A 248 -21.75 -20.67 -3.04
CA PHE A 248 -20.77 -21.35 -2.18
C PHE A 248 -19.40 -20.66 -2.12
N ARG A 249 -19.42 -19.34 -2.19
CA ARG A 249 -18.23 -18.50 -2.21
C ARG A 249 -18.37 -17.40 -1.17
N PHE A 250 -17.26 -17.02 -0.57
CA PHE A 250 -17.18 -15.90 0.36
C PHE A 250 -16.19 -14.89 -0.20
N VAL A 251 -16.60 -13.66 -0.31
CA VAL A 251 -15.76 -12.55 -0.78
C VAL A 251 -15.62 -11.50 0.28
N ALA A 252 -14.49 -10.81 0.28
CA ALA A 252 -14.32 -9.63 1.11
C ALA A 252 -15.34 -8.55 0.69
N ASN A 253 -16.04 -7.99 1.66
CA ASN A 253 -16.94 -6.88 1.39
C ASN A 253 -16.12 -5.59 1.29
N LEU A 254 -15.95 -5.10 0.07
CA LEU A 254 -15.30 -3.83 -0.23
C LEU A 254 -16.30 -2.82 -0.83
N TYR A 255 -17.60 -3.00 -0.54
CA TYR A 255 -18.65 -2.17 -1.07
C TYR A 255 -19.25 -1.25 -0.02
N THR A 256 -19.49 -0.02 -0.40
CA THR A 256 -20.31 0.94 0.35
C THR A 256 -21.44 1.43 -0.54
N ASP A 257 -22.66 1.50 0.00
CA ASP A 257 -23.86 2.06 -0.67
C ASP A 257 -24.11 1.55 -2.08
N GLY A 258 -23.89 0.25 -2.33
CA GLY A 258 -24.07 -0.35 -3.66
C GLY A 258 -23.06 0.10 -4.70
N LYS A 259 -22.00 0.77 -4.31
CA LYS A 259 -20.89 1.17 -5.17
C LYS A 259 -19.62 0.44 -4.78
N ILE A 260 -18.85 0.01 -5.77
CA ILE A 260 -17.54 -0.58 -5.55
C ILE A 260 -16.62 0.51 -5.02
N SER A 261 -16.21 0.43 -3.76
CA SER A 261 -15.16 1.26 -3.20
C SER A 261 -14.03 0.37 -2.73
N GLY A 262 -12.84 0.54 -3.29
CA GLY A 262 -11.63 -0.12 -2.84
C GLY A 262 -10.70 0.92 -2.25
N TYR A 263 -10.47 0.84 -0.95
CA TYR A 263 -9.39 1.56 -0.29
C TYR A 263 -8.26 0.56 0.00
N VAL A 264 -7.07 0.82 -0.49
CA VAL A 264 -5.87 0.02 -0.25
C VAL A 264 -4.89 0.80 0.60
#